data_b36f1086005c2b4360738acb3a004b91
#
_entry.id   b36f1086005c2b4360738acb3a004b91
#
_cell.length_a   1.000
_cell.length_b   1.000
_cell.length_c   1.000
_cell.angle_alpha   90.00
_cell.angle_beta   90.00
_cell.angle_gamma   90.00
#
_symmetry.space_group_name_H-M   'P 1'
#
loop_
_entity.id
_entity.type
_entity.pdbx_description
1 polymer ?
#
loop_
_entity_poly.entity_id
_entity_poly.type
_entity_poly.pdbx_seq_one_letter_code
_entity_poly.pdbx_strand_id
1 'polypeptide(L)'
;MFNKIIFSFKNIEHAVISTMIKLWTFVNKVIKIGSINFIKIINWNYKNIGKANICFAILSGIIGSIVSIFIRAELHYPGIQIFDKIAKIIYKRGNLVDKAKHLYNISMTIHGIIMIFYMLIPLFINGFGNLLIPELVGSKNLAVPKAGVISFFILILSFVFVLISLLVKGNATDYGAATGWTLYPPLSNSNYHTGKSVNFIIIAIILACVSFMITATNLIATIFCKRTKKFSMSEMSLLVWSESLSSVVIIIITPILISTLGMLFYDRIFKTVFYEPKVGNDSTIFQYLFWIFNYSKIYVLMLPAFGIISEIIFKFSKKPMFGKIGMIITIAIIAIIGFIAWIRYMYTIVIGLSVKPIKYFIAAAMAAIFPIGIKVCSWLWNSWRGKISLKSPMIWSLGFIILLITGGVTGIQLANVSLLSRALYDTYYIVAHFHYSLAIAALFAAMSAWYFWFHKITGRTYNEKLCILHAIITFIATNITFMPQYLLGLTGMPRRYIDYIKPYHGWNQISSYGSYLGIVSIALFFYIIIESKYKNRLSPRDPWKICLSIK
;
A
#
# COMPACT_ATOMS: atom_id res chain seq x y z
N MET A 1 32.49 -13.02 -27.26
CA MET A 1 31.61 -12.43 -26.22
C MET A 1 30.27 -11.97 -26.80
N PHE A 2 30.28 -11.19 -27.90
CA PHE A 2 29.04 -10.69 -28.57
C PHE A 2 28.07 -11.81 -29.03
N ASN A 3 28.57 -12.89 -29.61
CA ASN A 3 27.73 -14.02 -30.06
C ASN A 3 27.08 -14.80 -28.91
N LYS A 4 27.68 -14.85 -27.70
CA LYS A 4 27.05 -15.44 -26.51
C LYS A 4 25.92 -14.55 -25.97
N ILE A 5 26.06 -13.24 -26.08
CA ILE A 5 25.05 -12.26 -25.68
C ILE A 5 23.84 -12.35 -26.62
N ILE A 6 24.06 -12.42 -27.94
CA ILE A 6 23.00 -12.55 -28.94
C ILE A 6 22.24 -13.89 -28.80
N PHE A 7 22.95 -14.99 -28.50
CA PHE A 7 22.34 -16.30 -28.26
C PHE A 7 21.53 -16.35 -26.98
N SER A 8 22.00 -15.67 -25.92
CA SER A 8 21.24 -15.51 -24.67
C SER A 8 20.00 -14.63 -24.88
N PHE A 9 20.09 -13.56 -25.67
CA PHE A 9 18.93 -12.71 -26.01
C PHE A 9 17.87 -13.48 -26.80
N LYS A 10 18.25 -14.27 -27.81
CA LYS A 10 17.30 -15.10 -28.57
C LYS A 10 16.59 -16.13 -27.70
N ASN A 11 17.29 -16.75 -26.77
CA ASN A 11 16.67 -17.71 -25.86
C ASN A 11 15.73 -17.07 -24.83
N ILE A 12 16.06 -15.85 -24.35
CA ILE A 12 15.20 -15.07 -23.47
C ILE A 12 13.98 -14.54 -24.26
N GLU A 13 14.21 -14.05 -25.46
CA GLU A 13 13.16 -13.58 -26.36
C GLU A 13 12.16 -14.71 -26.69
N HIS A 14 12.63 -15.89 -27.06
CA HIS A 14 11.79 -17.06 -27.28
C HIS A 14 11.02 -17.52 -26.03
N ALA A 15 11.65 -17.51 -24.87
CA ALA A 15 11.00 -17.86 -23.61
C ALA A 15 9.95 -16.81 -23.20
N VAL A 16 10.26 -15.52 -23.35
CA VAL A 16 9.34 -14.41 -23.06
C VAL A 16 8.19 -14.41 -24.05
N ILE A 17 8.46 -14.57 -25.34
CA ILE A 17 7.43 -14.63 -26.39
C ILE A 17 6.53 -15.85 -26.20
N SER A 18 7.11 -17.03 -25.94
CA SER A 18 6.32 -18.26 -25.66
C SER A 18 5.45 -18.11 -24.42
N THR A 19 5.98 -17.49 -23.36
CA THR A 19 5.23 -17.22 -22.13
C THR A 19 4.15 -16.16 -22.37
N MET A 20 4.44 -15.11 -23.12
CA MET A 20 3.46 -14.10 -23.51
C MET A 20 2.35 -14.69 -24.41
N ILE A 21 2.68 -15.59 -25.35
CA ILE A 21 1.69 -16.25 -26.19
C ILE A 21 0.79 -17.18 -25.35
N LYS A 22 1.36 -17.92 -24.40
CA LYS A 22 0.58 -18.76 -23.47
C LYS A 22 -0.31 -17.90 -22.55
N LEU A 23 0.22 -16.79 -22.06
CA LEU A 23 -0.55 -15.84 -21.26
C LEU A 23 -1.65 -15.16 -22.09
N TRP A 24 -1.34 -14.78 -23.32
CA TRP A 24 -2.29 -14.21 -24.27
C TRP A 24 -3.40 -15.20 -24.64
N THR A 25 -3.06 -16.46 -24.86
CA THR A 25 -4.07 -17.52 -25.11
C THR A 25 -4.89 -17.82 -23.87
N PHE A 26 -4.29 -17.80 -22.66
CA PHE A 26 -5.01 -17.91 -21.41
C PHE A 26 -5.94 -16.71 -21.16
N VAL A 27 -5.45 -15.49 -21.35
CA VAL A 27 -6.24 -14.25 -21.24
C VAL A 27 -7.39 -14.25 -22.27
N ASN A 28 -7.13 -14.65 -23.52
CA ASN A 28 -8.16 -14.78 -24.53
C ASN A 28 -9.20 -15.87 -24.22
N LYS A 29 -8.77 -16.96 -23.58
CA LYS A 29 -9.67 -18.03 -23.13
C LYS A 29 -10.54 -17.55 -21.95
N VAL A 30 -9.96 -16.82 -20.99
CA VAL A 30 -10.69 -16.18 -19.89
C VAL A 30 -11.66 -15.10 -20.42
N ILE A 31 -11.24 -14.30 -21.40
CA ILE A 31 -12.08 -13.30 -22.07
C ILE A 31 -13.22 -13.97 -22.86
N LYS A 32 -12.97 -15.09 -23.54
CA LYS A 32 -14.01 -15.88 -24.24
C LYS A 32 -15.01 -16.52 -23.29
N ILE A 33 -14.58 -17.02 -22.14
CA ILE A 33 -15.45 -17.61 -21.11
C ILE A 33 -16.36 -16.55 -20.47
N GLY A 34 -15.93 -15.27 -20.42
CA GLY A 34 -16.69 -14.15 -19.83
C GLY A 34 -17.59 -13.38 -20.79
N SER A 35 -17.74 -13.78 -22.08
CA SER A 35 -18.46 -12.99 -23.10
C SER A 35 -18.09 -11.50 -23.17
N ILE A 36 -16.90 -11.13 -22.69
CA ILE A 36 -16.40 -9.76 -22.65
C ILE A 36 -15.65 -9.49 -23.95
N ASN A 37 -16.27 -8.71 -24.81
CA ASN A 37 -15.66 -8.27 -26.07
C ASN A 37 -14.52 -7.28 -25.74
N PHE A 38 -13.27 -7.58 -26.11
CA PHE A 38 -12.09 -6.76 -25.84
C PHE A 38 -12.26 -5.29 -26.29
N ILE A 39 -12.98 -5.08 -27.40
CA ILE A 39 -13.34 -3.74 -27.89
C ILE A 39 -14.21 -2.98 -26.87
N LYS A 40 -15.11 -3.66 -26.16
CA LYS A 40 -15.91 -3.02 -25.10
C LYS A 40 -15.06 -2.59 -23.91
N ILE A 41 -13.99 -3.32 -23.59
CA ILE A 41 -13.09 -3.01 -22.48
C ILE A 41 -12.22 -1.79 -22.82
N ILE A 42 -11.69 -1.70 -24.04
CA ILE A 42 -10.89 -0.54 -24.47
C ILE A 42 -11.69 0.76 -24.42
N ASN A 43 -13.02 0.67 -24.55
CA ASN A 43 -13.93 1.81 -24.48
C ASN A 43 -14.51 2.06 -23.07
N TRP A 44 -13.90 1.51 -22.02
CA TRP A 44 -14.32 1.77 -20.65
C TRP A 44 -14.21 3.27 -20.32
N ASN A 45 -15.23 3.77 -19.64
CA ASN A 45 -15.23 5.09 -19.05
C ASN A 45 -14.51 5.08 -17.68
N TYR A 46 -14.27 6.27 -17.13
CA TYR A 46 -13.61 6.43 -15.84
C TYR A 46 -14.27 5.64 -14.70
N LYS A 47 -15.62 5.47 -14.73
CA LYS A 47 -16.35 4.71 -13.70
C LYS A 47 -15.99 3.23 -13.73
N ASN A 48 -15.93 2.65 -14.92
CA ASN A 48 -15.60 1.23 -15.10
C ASN A 48 -14.12 0.97 -14.73
N ILE A 49 -13.22 1.86 -15.16
CA ILE A 49 -11.79 1.79 -14.82
C ILE A 49 -11.60 1.88 -13.31
N GLY A 50 -12.21 2.87 -12.65
CA GLY A 50 -12.11 3.05 -11.20
C GLY A 50 -12.66 1.85 -10.42
N LYS A 51 -13.86 1.36 -10.79
CA LYS A 51 -14.47 0.18 -10.16
C LYS A 51 -13.63 -1.08 -10.33
N ALA A 52 -13.07 -1.31 -11.51
CA ALA A 52 -12.20 -2.46 -11.78
C ALA A 52 -10.94 -2.42 -10.92
N ASN A 53 -10.30 -1.26 -10.79
CA ASN A 53 -9.13 -1.07 -9.92
C ASN A 53 -9.48 -1.26 -8.44
N ILE A 54 -10.62 -0.75 -7.96
CA ILE A 54 -11.08 -0.96 -6.57
C ILE A 54 -11.31 -2.46 -6.32
N CYS A 55 -11.98 -3.15 -7.21
CA CYS A 55 -12.23 -4.59 -7.10
C CYS A 55 -10.92 -5.38 -7.07
N PHE A 56 -9.99 -5.08 -7.98
CA PHE A 56 -8.66 -5.69 -8.02
C PHE A 56 -7.87 -5.43 -6.71
N ALA A 57 -7.87 -4.21 -6.21
CA ALA A 57 -7.18 -3.85 -4.98
C ALA A 57 -7.75 -4.56 -3.75
N ILE A 58 -9.08 -4.72 -3.66
CA ILE A 58 -9.73 -5.48 -2.59
C ILE A 58 -9.34 -6.96 -2.67
N LEU A 59 -9.41 -7.57 -3.86
CA LEU A 59 -9.07 -8.98 -4.04
C LEU A 59 -7.60 -9.28 -3.72
N SER A 60 -6.67 -8.46 -4.19
CA SER A 60 -5.25 -8.59 -3.84
C SER A 60 -5.01 -8.34 -2.35
N GLY A 61 -5.72 -7.38 -1.73
CA GLY A 61 -5.66 -7.14 -0.30
C GLY A 61 -6.11 -8.33 0.54
N ILE A 62 -7.12 -9.08 0.09
CA ILE A 62 -7.55 -10.32 0.73
C ILE A 62 -6.43 -11.37 0.69
N ILE A 63 -5.80 -11.55 -0.47
CA ILE A 63 -4.66 -12.48 -0.60
C ILE A 63 -3.54 -12.10 0.36
N GLY A 64 -3.16 -10.80 0.40
CA GLY A 64 -2.16 -10.29 1.34
C GLY A 64 -2.56 -10.49 2.82
N SER A 65 -3.85 -10.33 3.14
CA SER A 65 -4.38 -10.55 4.49
C SER A 65 -4.34 -12.03 4.89
N ILE A 66 -4.68 -12.96 3.99
CA ILE A 66 -4.57 -14.40 4.24
C ILE A 66 -3.12 -14.76 4.57
N VAL A 67 -2.14 -14.25 3.80
CA VAL A 67 -0.72 -14.48 4.09
C VAL A 67 -0.34 -13.95 5.47
N SER A 68 -0.84 -12.77 5.87
CA SER A 68 -0.56 -12.22 7.21
C SER A 68 -1.17 -13.04 8.35
N ILE A 69 -2.31 -13.67 8.11
CA ILE A 69 -2.93 -14.58 9.09
C ILE A 69 -2.03 -15.81 9.33
N PHE A 70 -1.44 -16.39 8.28
CA PHE A 70 -0.47 -17.48 8.45
C PHE A 70 0.76 -17.05 9.25
N ILE A 71 1.29 -15.83 9.00
CA ILE A 71 2.40 -15.27 9.78
C ILE A 71 2.01 -15.13 11.26
N ARG A 72 0.82 -14.60 11.56
CA ARG A 72 0.36 -14.44 12.96
C ARG A 72 0.02 -15.78 13.62
N ALA A 73 -0.51 -16.72 12.87
CA ALA A 73 -0.81 -18.05 13.38
C ALA A 73 0.47 -18.84 13.74
N GLU A 74 1.57 -18.67 12.96
CA GLU A 74 2.87 -19.22 13.32
C GLU A 74 3.39 -18.65 14.63
N LEU A 75 3.28 -17.33 14.81
CA LEU A 75 3.75 -16.62 16.00
C LEU A 75 2.78 -16.71 17.20
N HIS A 76 1.74 -17.56 17.12
CA HIS A 76 0.81 -17.77 18.23
C HIS A 76 1.47 -18.50 19.40
N TYR A 77 2.29 -19.50 19.10
CA TYR A 77 3.10 -20.25 20.06
C TYR A 77 4.58 -20.19 19.70
N PRO A 78 5.50 -20.28 20.66
CA PRO A 78 6.93 -20.41 20.36
C PRO A 78 7.23 -21.74 19.66
N GLY A 79 8.25 -21.77 18.81
CA GLY A 79 8.61 -22.89 17.96
C GLY A 79 7.98 -22.82 16.58
N ILE A 80 8.47 -23.67 15.66
CA ILE A 80 8.01 -23.69 14.26
C ILE A 80 6.89 -24.74 14.13
N GLN A 81 5.70 -24.33 13.71
CA GLN A 81 4.51 -25.21 13.73
C GLN A 81 3.78 -25.27 12.38
N ILE A 82 3.21 -24.18 11.93
CA ILE A 82 2.38 -24.13 10.72
C ILE A 82 3.26 -24.25 9.48
N PHE A 83 4.35 -23.51 9.43
CA PHE A 83 5.27 -23.54 8.30
C PHE A 83 6.05 -24.87 8.23
N ASP A 84 6.27 -25.57 9.34
CA ASP A 84 6.80 -26.94 9.34
C ASP A 84 5.81 -27.90 8.64
N LYS A 85 4.51 -27.83 8.97
CA LYS A 85 3.48 -28.63 8.32
C LYS A 85 3.38 -28.31 6.82
N ILE A 86 3.43 -27.03 6.44
CA ILE A 86 3.40 -26.60 5.05
C ILE A 86 4.66 -27.08 4.32
N ALA A 87 5.84 -26.97 4.96
CA ALA A 87 7.10 -27.45 4.39
C ALA A 87 7.08 -28.96 4.11
N LYS A 88 6.51 -29.77 5.02
CA LYS A 88 6.33 -31.22 4.83
C LYS A 88 5.43 -31.56 3.63
N ILE A 89 4.43 -30.72 3.35
CA ILE A 89 3.54 -30.93 2.19
C ILE A 89 4.25 -30.56 0.88
N ILE A 90 4.98 -29.44 0.86
CA ILE A 90 5.60 -28.92 -0.37
C ILE A 90 6.91 -29.63 -0.70
N TYR A 91 7.72 -29.92 0.32
CA TYR A 91 9.06 -30.46 0.16
C TYR A 91 9.14 -31.91 0.66
N LYS A 92 9.47 -32.81 -0.24
CA LYS A 92 9.61 -34.28 0.09
C LYS A 92 10.98 -34.62 0.69
N ARG A 93 12.00 -33.74 0.55
CA ARG A 93 13.40 -34.00 0.96
C ARG A 93 14.06 -32.71 1.44
N GLY A 94 15.09 -32.85 2.28
CA GLY A 94 15.91 -31.73 2.80
C GLY A 94 15.61 -31.40 4.26
N ASN A 95 16.34 -30.44 4.81
CA ASN A 95 16.11 -29.95 6.18
C ASN A 95 14.79 -29.16 6.24
N LEU A 96 13.76 -29.76 6.82
CA LEU A 96 12.41 -29.20 6.89
C LEU A 96 12.37 -27.88 7.68
N VAL A 97 13.21 -27.74 8.72
CA VAL A 97 13.29 -26.51 9.51
C VAL A 97 13.74 -25.32 8.66
N ASP A 98 14.79 -25.50 7.83
CA ASP A 98 15.25 -24.44 6.94
C ASP A 98 14.23 -24.13 5.83
N LYS A 99 13.52 -25.16 5.35
CA LYS A 99 12.41 -24.97 4.40
C LYS A 99 11.26 -24.17 5.02
N ALA A 100 10.90 -24.44 6.27
CA ALA A 100 9.88 -23.69 7.01
C ALA A 100 10.28 -22.22 7.19
N LYS A 101 11.52 -21.94 7.58
CA LYS A 101 12.07 -20.57 7.67
C LYS A 101 12.02 -19.85 6.31
N HIS A 102 12.36 -20.55 5.24
CA HIS A 102 12.32 -19.99 3.89
C HIS A 102 10.89 -19.64 3.48
N LEU A 103 9.91 -20.52 3.69
CA LEU A 103 8.49 -20.24 3.41
C LEU A 103 7.93 -19.08 4.24
N TYR A 104 8.33 -18.96 5.51
CA TYR A 104 7.97 -17.83 6.35
C TYR A 104 8.50 -16.51 5.75
N ASN A 105 9.77 -16.48 5.34
CA ASN A 105 10.38 -15.30 4.71
C ASN A 105 9.72 -14.94 3.37
N ILE A 106 9.31 -15.92 2.58
CA ILE A 106 8.48 -15.69 1.37
C ILE A 106 7.17 -15.02 1.78
N SER A 107 6.49 -15.54 2.79
CA SER A 107 5.21 -15.00 3.26
C SER A 107 5.35 -13.55 3.70
N MET A 108 6.40 -13.21 4.47
CA MET A 108 6.73 -11.83 4.84
C MET A 108 6.98 -10.93 3.63
N THR A 109 7.71 -11.45 2.62
CA THR A 109 8.04 -10.72 1.38
C THR A 109 6.78 -10.41 0.59
N ILE A 110 5.96 -11.42 0.35
CA ILE A 110 4.75 -11.32 -0.47
C ILE A 110 3.67 -10.50 0.21
N HIS A 111 3.47 -10.65 1.52
CA HIS A 111 2.56 -9.81 2.28
C HIS A 111 2.89 -8.32 2.09
N GLY A 112 4.15 -7.93 2.29
CA GLY A 112 4.58 -6.54 2.14
C GLY A 112 4.38 -6.00 0.72
N ILE A 113 4.76 -6.77 -0.31
CA ILE A 113 4.62 -6.39 -1.72
C ILE A 113 3.15 -6.24 -2.10
N ILE A 114 2.30 -7.21 -1.76
CA ILE A 114 0.87 -7.17 -2.14
C ILE A 114 0.16 -6.00 -1.47
N MET A 115 0.36 -5.81 -0.16
CA MET A 115 -0.37 -4.77 0.56
C MET A 115 -0.01 -3.36 0.10
N ILE A 116 1.24 -3.13 -0.30
CA ILE A 116 1.69 -1.82 -0.75
C ILE A 116 1.36 -1.59 -2.22
N PHE A 117 1.86 -2.45 -3.11
CA PHE A 117 1.83 -2.22 -4.56
C PHE A 117 0.54 -2.68 -5.23
N TYR A 118 -0.24 -3.59 -4.62
CA TYR A 118 -1.43 -4.15 -5.26
C TYR A 118 -2.73 -3.91 -4.50
N MET A 119 -2.64 -3.44 -3.24
CA MET A 119 -3.81 -3.03 -2.48
C MET A 119 -3.85 -1.52 -2.29
N LEU A 120 -2.98 -0.94 -1.46
CA LEU A 120 -3.13 0.45 -0.99
C LEU A 120 -2.93 1.48 -2.11
N ILE A 121 -1.82 1.43 -2.86
CA ILE A 121 -1.57 2.40 -3.94
C ILE A 121 -2.64 2.28 -5.03
N PRO A 122 -2.95 1.08 -5.57
CA PRO A 122 -4.02 0.94 -6.55
C PRO A 122 -5.39 1.37 -6.05
N LEU A 123 -5.71 1.13 -4.78
CA LEU A 123 -7.01 1.49 -4.22
C LEU A 123 -7.22 3.01 -4.22
N PHE A 124 -6.23 3.77 -3.77
CA PHE A 124 -6.34 5.23 -3.70
C PHE A 124 -6.18 5.86 -5.08
N ILE A 125 -5.07 5.64 -5.75
CA ILE A 125 -4.71 6.34 -6.99
C ILE A 125 -5.47 5.78 -8.20
N ASN A 126 -5.35 4.48 -8.46
CA ASN A 126 -5.98 3.87 -9.64
C ASN A 126 -7.49 3.68 -9.46
N GLY A 127 -7.95 3.40 -8.24
CA GLY A 127 -9.35 3.15 -7.91
C GLY A 127 -10.14 4.42 -7.66
N PHE A 128 -9.99 4.96 -6.45
CA PHE A 128 -10.74 6.17 -6.05
C PHE A 128 -10.34 7.39 -6.87
N GLY A 129 -9.06 7.56 -7.23
CA GLY A 129 -8.62 8.65 -8.11
C GLY A 129 -9.35 8.62 -9.45
N ASN A 130 -9.30 7.51 -10.20
CA ASN A 130 -10.00 7.41 -11.48
C ASN A 130 -11.52 7.52 -11.36
N LEU A 131 -12.12 7.01 -10.26
CA LEU A 131 -13.57 7.03 -10.06
C LEU A 131 -14.10 8.42 -9.72
N LEU A 132 -13.39 9.17 -8.87
CA LEU A 132 -13.93 10.38 -8.25
C LEU A 132 -13.43 11.67 -8.90
N ILE A 133 -12.17 11.73 -9.34
CA ILE A 133 -11.56 12.96 -9.84
C ILE A 133 -12.30 13.56 -11.03
N PRO A 134 -12.66 12.80 -12.09
CA PRO A 134 -13.39 13.39 -13.21
C PRO A 134 -14.70 14.05 -12.77
N GLU A 135 -15.44 13.43 -11.85
CA GLU A 135 -16.69 13.97 -11.35
C GLU A 135 -16.48 15.24 -10.50
N LEU A 136 -15.47 15.24 -9.62
CA LEU A 136 -15.16 16.36 -8.73
C LEU A 136 -14.66 17.61 -9.47
N VAL A 137 -14.02 17.42 -10.64
CA VAL A 137 -13.59 18.54 -11.50
C VAL A 137 -14.59 18.89 -12.60
N GLY A 138 -15.75 18.19 -12.63
CA GLY A 138 -16.79 18.39 -13.63
C GLY A 138 -16.45 17.89 -15.04
N SER A 139 -15.47 17.02 -15.18
CA SER A 139 -15.09 16.43 -16.45
C SER A 139 -16.02 15.26 -16.81
N LYS A 140 -16.33 15.12 -18.11
CA LYS A 140 -17.12 13.98 -18.63
C LYS A 140 -16.37 12.65 -18.56
N ASN A 141 -15.03 12.66 -18.64
CA ASN A 141 -14.17 11.48 -18.58
C ASN A 141 -12.74 11.87 -18.18
N LEU A 142 -11.88 10.86 -17.99
CA LEU A 142 -10.42 11.08 -17.85
C LEU A 142 -9.86 11.80 -19.09
N ALA A 143 -8.72 12.47 -18.96
CA ALA A 143 -8.06 13.14 -20.07
C ALA A 143 -7.77 12.16 -21.23
N VAL A 144 -7.25 10.97 -20.90
CA VAL A 144 -6.97 9.89 -21.82
C VAL A 144 -7.55 8.57 -21.27
N PRO A 145 -8.83 8.23 -21.54
CA PRO A 145 -9.46 7.02 -20.98
C PRO A 145 -8.73 5.72 -21.35
N LYS A 146 -8.21 5.62 -22.58
CA LYS A 146 -7.44 4.45 -23.04
C LYS A 146 -6.18 4.22 -22.19
N ALA A 147 -5.49 5.28 -21.76
CA ALA A 147 -4.33 5.17 -20.87
C ALA A 147 -4.73 4.56 -19.50
N GLY A 148 -5.89 4.91 -18.96
CA GLY A 148 -6.42 4.30 -17.75
C GLY A 148 -6.69 2.80 -17.89
N VAL A 149 -7.19 2.36 -19.06
CA VAL A 149 -7.38 0.93 -19.36
C VAL A 149 -6.03 0.21 -19.47
N ILE A 150 -5.08 0.78 -20.20
CA ILE A 150 -3.72 0.22 -20.35
C ILE A 150 -3.05 0.08 -18.98
N SER A 151 -3.12 1.12 -18.14
CA SER A 151 -2.59 1.10 -16.77
C SER A 151 -3.16 -0.08 -15.97
N PHE A 152 -4.47 -0.31 -16.03
CA PHE A 152 -5.13 -1.42 -15.35
C PHE A 152 -4.61 -2.79 -15.81
N PHE A 153 -4.45 -3.01 -17.10
CA PHE A 153 -3.93 -4.29 -17.63
C PHE A 153 -2.45 -4.50 -17.29
N ILE A 154 -1.63 -3.44 -17.32
CA ILE A 154 -0.23 -3.52 -16.88
C ILE A 154 -0.18 -3.91 -15.40
N LEU A 155 -1.07 -3.38 -14.55
CA LEU A 155 -1.14 -3.72 -13.14
C LEU A 155 -1.52 -5.20 -12.92
N ILE A 156 -2.49 -5.73 -13.68
CA ILE A 156 -2.85 -7.16 -13.62
C ILE A 156 -1.67 -8.02 -14.06
N LEU A 157 -1.03 -7.69 -15.18
CA LEU A 157 0.14 -8.41 -15.67
C LEU A 157 1.27 -8.41 -14.62
N SER A 158 1.51 -7.28 -13.99
CA SER A 158 2.45 -7.13 -12.89
C SER A 158 2.12 -8.09 -11.73
N PHE A 159 0.86 -8.18 -11.32
CA PHE A 159 0.43 -9.10 -10.26
C PHE A 159 0.62 -10.58 -10.64
N VAL A 160 0.38 -10.92 -11.89
CA VAL A 160 0.66 -12.28 -12.42
C VAL A 160 2.14 -12.63 -12.25
N PHE A 161 3.07 -11.69 -12.49
CA PHE A 161 4.49 -11.94 -12.24
C PHE A 161 4.80 -12.18 -10.75
N VAL A 162 4.10 -11.53 -9.82
CA VAL A 162 4.21 -11.86 -8.39
C VAL A 162 3.80 -13.30 -8.13
N LEU A 163 2.67 -13.75 -8.71
CA LEU A 163 2.21 -15.14 -8.54
C LEU A 163 3.18 -16.15 -9.19
N ILE A 164 3.72 -15.84 -10.36
CA ILE A 164 4.74 -16.67 -11.01
C ILE A 164 5.99 -16.79 -10.13
N SER A 165 6.40 -15.71 -9.45
CA SER A 165 7.56 -15.72 -8.57
C SER A 165 7.46 -16.76 -7.45
N LEU A 166 6.25 -17.10 -6.99
CA LEU A 166 6.01 -18.12 -5.97
C LEU A 166 6.20 -19.55 -6.50
N LEU A 167 5.99 -19.75 -7.80
CA LEU A 167 6.05 -21.07 -8.46
C LEU A 167 7.42 -21.38 -9.04
N VAL A 168 8.28 -20.37 -9.16
CA VAL A 168 9.62 -20.50 -9.74
C VAL A 168 10.66 -20.65 -8.64
N LYS A 169 11.72 -21.42 -8.93
CA LYS A 169 12.82 -21.63 -7.98
C LYS A 169 13.48 -20.30 -7.59
N GLY A 170 13.62 -20.10 -6.29
CA GLY A 170 14.36 -19.00 -5.67
C GLY A 170 15.83 -19.31 -5.48
N ASN A 171 16.11 -20.56 -5.08
CA ASN A 171 17.42 -21.16 -4.95
C ASN A 171 17.45 -22.52 -5.68
N ALA A 172 18.56 -23.24 -5.62
CA ALA A 172 18.71 -24.55 -6.27
C ALA A 172 17.60 -25.53 -5.86
N THR A 173 17.14 -25.47 -4.62
CA THR A 173 16.18 -26.42 -4.02
C THR A 173 14.85 -25.80 -3.59
N ASP A 174 14.73 -24.45 -3.55
CA ASP A 174 13.61 -23.75 -2.92
C ASP A 174 12.85 -22.90 -3.92
N TYR A 175 11.53 -22.81 -3.73
CA TYR A 175 10.64 -21.97 -4.52
C TYR A 175 10.50 -20.60 -3.87
N GLY A 176 10.20 -19.58 -4.68
CA GLY A 176 9.85 -18.24 -4.22
C GLY A 176 11.06 -17.37 -3.82
N ALA A 177 10.82 -16.10 -3.58
CA ALA A 177 11.82 -15.12 -3.17
C ALA A 177 11.68 -14.79 -1.67
N ALA A 178 12.68 -15.15 -0.88
CA ALA A 178 12.73 -14.94 0.56
C ALA A 178 13.58 -13.72 0.97
N THR A 179 13.67 -12.70 0.10
CA THR A 179 14.56 -11.53 0.24
C THR A 179 14.00 -10.42 1.14
N GLY A 180 12.74 -10.52 1.56
CA GLY A 180 11.99 -9.38 2.06
C GLY A 180 11.52 -8.45 0.92
N TRP A 181 10.49 -7.65 1.19
CA TRP A 181 9.88 -6.76 0.19
C TRP A 181 10.80 -5.60 -0.24
N THR A 182 11.87 -5.32 0.50
CA THR A 182 12.85 -4.28 0.21
C THR A 182 13.92 -4.71 -0.78
N LEU A 183 14.06 -6.02 -1.05
CA LEU A 183 14.99 -6.58 -2.06
C LEU A 183 16.45 -6.16 -1.89
N TYR A 184 16.96 -6.08 -0.66
CA TYR A 184 18.31 -5.58 -0.41
C TYR A 184 19.41 -6.49 -0.95
N PRO A 185 20.36 -5.96 -1.75
CA PRO A 185 21.64 -6.61 -1.95
C PRO A 185 22.45 -6.64 -0.63
N PRO A 186 23.32 -7.63 -0.41
CA PRO A 186 23.67 -8.73 -1.32
C PRO A 186 22.67 -9.90 -1.31
N LEU A 187 21.72 -9.99 -0.35
CA LEU A 187 20.79 -11.11 -0.21
C LEU A 187 19.96 -11.34 -1.49
N SER A 188 19.56 -10.28 -2.19
CA SER A 188 18.79 -10.35 -3.44
C SER A 188 19.65 -10.62 -4.68
N ASN A 189 20.99 -10.61 -4.60
CA ASN A 189 21.88 -10.88 -5.71
C ASN A 189 21.83 -12.36 -6.14
N SER A 190 22.30 -12.64 -7.35
CA SER A 190 22.34 -13.98 -7.93
C SER A 190 23.24 -14.97 -7.16
N ASN A 191 24.16 -14.47 -6.31
CA ASN A 191 25.04 -15.29 -5.48
C ASN A 191 24.28 -15.95 -4.31
N TYR A 192 23.27 -15.28 -3.73
CA TYR A 192 22.50 -15.79 -2.60
C TYR A 192 21.11 -16.31 -3.00
N HIS A 193 20.47 -15.71 -4.00
CA HIS A 193 19.23 -16.16 -4.62
C HIS A 193 19.49 -16.48 -6.09
N THR A 194 20.01 -17.67 -6.34
CA THR A 194 20.45 -18.13 -7.67
C THR A 194 19.32 -18.31 -8.68
N GLY A 195 18.09 -18.54 -8.20
CA GLY A 195 16.92 -18.78 -9.05
C GLY A 195 16.29 -17.51 -9.61
N LYS A 196 15.28 -17.69 -10.45
CA LYS A 196 14.62 -16.62 -11.20
C LYS A 196 13.48 -15.93 -10.43
N SER A 197 13.09 -16.39 -9.25
CA SER A 197 11.93 -15.85 -8.51
C SER A 197 12.08 -14.36 -8.19
N VAL A 198 13.28 -13.93 -7.77
CA VAL A 198 13.58 -12.52 -7.51
C VAL A 198 13.47 -11.66 -8.77
N ASN A 199 13.87 -12.20 -9.93
CA ASN A 199 13.75 -11.49 -11.21
C ASN A 199 12.29 -11.20 -11.55
N PHE A 200 11.39 -12.17 -11.32
CA PHE A 200 9.96 -11.96 -11.53
C PHE A 200 9.38 -10.91 -10.58
N ILE A 201 9.82 -10.86 -9.32
CA ILE A 201 9.40 -9.80 -8.38
C ILE A 201 9.89 -8.42 -8.83
N ILE A 202 11.13 -8.31 -9.30
CA ILE A 202 11.67 -7.05 -9.81
C ILE A 202 10.84 -6.56 -11.00
N ILE A 203 10.59 -7.43 -11.99
CA ILE A 203 9.74 -7.09 -13.16
C ILE A 203 8.34 -6.69 -12.71
N ALA A 204 7.76 -7.42 -11.75
CA ALA A 204 6.45 -7.11 -11.22
C ALA A 204 6.39 -5.69 -10.64
N ILE A 205 7.32 -5.32 -9.77
CA ILE A 205 7.33 -3.99 -9.15
C ILE A 205 7.57 -2.89 -10.20
N ILE A 206 8.46 -3.11 -11.17
CA ILE A 206 8.70 -2.16 -12.28
C ILE A 206 7.40 -1.93 -13.07
N LEU A 207 6.68 -2.98 -13.45
CA LEU A 207 5.41 -2.86 -14.17
C LEU A 207 4.34 -2.16 -13.33
N ALA A 208 4.27 -2.43 -12.02
CA ALA A 208 3.36 -1.72 -11.11
C ALA A 208 3.67 -0.22 -11.09
N CYS A 209 4.94 0.15 -11.00
CA CYS A 209 5.37 1.55 -11.05
C CYS A 209 5.01 2.23 -12.38
N VAL A 210 5.17 1.55 -13.52
CA VAL A 210 4.73 2.06 -14.83
C VAL A 210 3.21 2.29 -14.84
N SER A 211 2.43 1.37 -14.32
CA SER A 211 0.97 1.53 -14.18
C SER A 211 0.62 2.78 -13.34
N PHE A 212 1.29 2.98 -12.21
CA PHE A 212 1.05 4.14 -11.35
C PHE A 212 1.42 5.45 -12.05
N MET A 213 2.53 5.50 -12.78
CA MET A 213 2.94 6.68 -13.54
C MET A 213 1.91 7.04 -14.61
N ILE A 214 1.41 6.07 -15.36
CA ILE A 214 0.38 6.30 -16.39
C ILE A 214 -0.88 6.87 -15.74
N THR A 215 -1.33 6.28 -14.63
CA THR A 215 -2.52 6.78 -13.92
C THR A 215 -2.30 8.16 -13.34
N ALA A 216 -1.18 8.40 -12.66
CA ALA A 216 -0.86 9.69 -12.06
C ALA A 216 -0.81 10.82 -13.11
N THR A 217 -0.15 10.58 -14.24
CA THR A 217 -0.10 11.54 -15.35
C THR A 217 -1.49 11.82 -15.92
N ASN A 218 -2.32 10.79 -16.07
CA ASN A 218 -3.69 10.93 -16.57
C ASN A 218 -4.59 11.72 -15.59
N LEU A 219 -4.43 11.51 -14.28
CA LEU A 219 -5.14 12.27 -13.24
C LEU A 219 -4.73 13.76 -13.26
N ILE A 220 -3.43 14.06 -13.33
CA ILE A 220 -2.93 15.44 -13.45
C ILE A 220 -3.51 16.10 -14.70
N ALA A 221 -3.41 15.44 -15.86
CA ALA A 221 -3.97 15.96 -17.10
C ALA A 221 -5.51 16.18 -17.00
N THR A 222 -6.22 15.31 -16.28
CA THR A 222 -7.66 15.47 -16.06
C THR A 222 -7.96 16.69 -15.19
N ILE A 223 -7.22 16.88 -14.10
CA ILE A 223 -7.42 17.98 -13.15
C ILE A 223 -7.11 19.34 -13.81
N PHE A 224 -6.00 19.44 -14.54
CA PHE A 224 -5.55 20.71 -15.06
C PHE A 224 -6.12 21.04 -16.45
N CYS A 225 -6.27 20.05 -17.35
CA CYS A 225 -6.67 20.29 -18.74
C CYS A 225 -8.16 20.04 -19.02
N LYS A 226 -8.86 19.19 -18.22
CA LYS A 226 -10.27 18.83 -18.45
C LYS A 226 -11.24 19.41 -17.45
N ARG A 227 -10.76 20.16 -16.46
CA ARG A 227 -11.59 20.86 -15.49
C ARG A 227 -12.53 21.83 -16.18
N THR A 228 -13.79 21.86 -15.74
CA THR A 228 -14.76 22.85 -16.25
C THR A 228 -14.40 24.26 -15.76
N LYS A 229 -14.62 25.26 -16.61
CA LYS A 229 -14.34 26.69 -16.29
C LYS A 229 -15.10 27.21 -15.06
N LYS A 230 -16.15 26.51 -14.62
CA LYS A 230 -16.93 26.85 -13.41
C LYS A 230 -16.17 26.66 -12.10
N PHE A 231 -15.11 25.83 -12.08
CA PHE A 231 -14.33 25.55 -10.89
C PHE A 231 -12.96 26.24 -10.98
N SER A 232 -12.75 27.25 -10.15
CA SER A 232 -11.40 27.83 -9.94
C SER A 232 -10.52 26.84 -9.15
N MET A 233 -9.19 27.01 -9.19
CA MET A 233 -8.27 26.18 -8.42
C MET A 233 -8.54 26.26 -6.90
N SER A 234 -8.91 27.43 -6.40
CA SER A 234 -9.22 27.66 -4.98
C SER A 234 -10.52 26.99 -4.52
N GLU A 235 -11.45 26.75 -5.45
CA GLU A 235 -12.74 26.10 -5.15
C GLU A 235 -12.66 24.59 -5.16
N MET A 236 -11.62 23.99 -5.74
CA MET A 236 -11.44 22.54 -5.77
C MET A 236 -11.45 21.94 -4.37
N SER A 237 -11.98 20.73 -4.28
CA SER A 237 -12.04 19.98 -3.03
C SER A 237 -10.65 19.57 -2.55
N LEU A 238 -10.51 19.29 -1.24
CA LEU A 238 -9.25 18.81 -0.68
C LEU A 238 -8.85 17.45 -1.25
N LEU A 239 -9.81 16.61 -1.64
CA LEU A 239 -9.52 15.34 -2.30
C LEU A 239 -8.84 15.56 -3.65
N VAL A 240 -9.30 16.54 -4.45
CA VAL A 240 -8.66 16.85 -5.74
C VAL A 240 -7.23 17.36 -5.54
N TRP A 241 -6.99 18.22 -4.56
CA TRP A 241 -5.65 18.70 -4.21
C TRP A 241 -4.73 17.58 -3.72
N SER A 242 -5.25 16.70 -2.85
CA SER A 242 -4.47 15.59 -2.30
C SER A 242 -4.09 14.56 -3.37
N GLU A 243 -5.00 14.22 -4.27
CA GLU A 243 -4.74 13.34 -5.41
C GLU A 243 -3.76 13.96 -6.41
N SER A 244 -3.88 15.26 -6.66
CA SER A 244 -2.95 16.01 -7.53
C SER A 244 -1.52 15.94 -6.99
N LEU A 245 -1.32 16.28 -5.71
CA LEU A 245 0.00 16.24 -5.08
C LEU A 245 0.56 14.82 -4.96
N SER A 246 -0.27 13.82 -4.63
CA SER A 246 0.15 12.42 -4.63
C SER A 246 0.59 11.96 -6.01
N SER A 247 -0.13 12.38 -7.05
CA SER A 247 0.22 12.07 -8.45
C SER A 247 1.57 12.69 -8.85
N VAL A 248 1.84 13.94 -8.42
CA VAL A 248 3.16 14.58 -8.65
C VAL A 248 4.26 13.79 -7.95
N VAL A 249 4.06 13.42 -6.68
CA VAL A 249 5.05 12.62 -5.94
C VAL A 249 5.32 11.29 -6.64
N ILE A 250 4.28 10.58 -7.10
CA ILE A 250 4.43 9.31 -7.85
C ILE A 250 5.31 9.49 -9.08
N ILE A 251 5.06 10.53 -9.89
CA ILE A 251 5.83 10.78 -11.12
C ILE A 251 7.31 11.02 -10.81
N ILE A 252 7.63 11.61 -9.67
CA ILE A 252 9.02 11.88 -9.27
C ILE A 252 9.71 10.63 -8.72
N ILE A 253 9.03 9.86 -7.85
CA ILE A 253 9.70 8.77 -7.11
C ILE A 253 9.76 7.45 -7.85
N THR A 254 8.77 7.17 -8.72
CA THR A 254 8.71 5.86 -9.40
C THR A 254 9.82 5.65 -10.42
N PRO A 255 10.29 6.63 -11.21
CA PRO A 255 11.47 6.45 -12.07
C PRO A 255 12.74 6.08 -11.29
N ILE A 256 12.90 6.65 -10.09
CA ILE A 256 14.05 6.34 -9.23
C ILE A 256 13.98 4.88 -8.78
N LEU A 257 12.81 4.40 -8.36
CA LEU A 257 12.65 3.01 -7.99
C LEU A 257 12.84 2.06 -9.18
N ILE A 258 12.31 2.42 -10.35
CA ILE A 258 12.49 1.65 -11.60
C ILE A 258 13.98 1.52 -11.92
N SER A 259 14.74 2.61 -11.85
CA SER A 259 16.20 2.61 -12.10
C SER A 259 16.94 1.76 -11.07
N THR A 260 16.60 1.90 -9.78
CA THR A 260 17.20 1.11 -8.69
C THR A 260 17.00 -0.39 -8.90
N LEU A 261 15.78 -0.79 -9.19
CA LEU A 261 15.44 -2.19 -9.44
C LEU A 261 15.97 -2.68 -10.79
N GLY A 262 16.05 -1.79 -11.78
CA GLY A 262 16.69 -2.07 -13.08
C GLY A 262 18.17 -2.42 -12.93
N MET A 263 18.93 -1.62 -12.18
CA MET A 263 20.35 -1.92 -11.89
C MET A 263 20.49 -3.28 -11.17
N LEU A 264 19.65 -3.58 -10.18
CA LEU A 264 19.65 -4.89 -9.52
C LEU A 264 19.32 -6.03 -10.50
N PHE A 265 18.38 -5.81 -11.42
CA PHE A 265 18.03 -6.79 -12.44
C PHE A 265 19.20 -7.06 -13.40
N TYR A 266 19.94 -6.01 -13.81
CA TYR A 266 21.15 -6.12 -14.62
C TYR A 266 22.24 -6.89 -13.88
N ASP A 267 22.51 -6.60 -12.60
CA ASP A 267 23.48 -7.34 -11.78
C ASP A 267 23.14 -8.84 -11.73
N ARG A 268 21.85 -9.18 -11.66
CA ARG A 268 21.41 -10.57 -11.59
C ARG A 268 21.52 -11.33 -12.92
N ILE A 269 21.23 -10.68 -14.04
CA ILE A 269 21.18 -11.35 -15.37
C ILE A 269 22.51 -11.24 -16.11
N PHE A 270 23.06 -10.03 -16.15
CA PHE A 270 24.25 -9.73 -16.93
C PHE A 270 25.53 -9.73 -16.11
N LYS A 271 25.42 -9.99 -14.78
CA LYS A 271 26.54 -9.97 -13.84
C LYS A 271 27.29 -8.63 -13.86
N THR A 272 26.56 -7.54 -14.03
CA THR A 272 27.09 -6.19 -13.77
C THR A 272 27.34 -6.05 -12.26
N VAL A 273 28.04 -5.02 -11.86
CA VAL A 273 28.55 -4.87 -10.49
C VAL A 273 28.06 -3.59 -9.81
N PHE A 274 26.85 -3.13 -10.14
CA PHE A 274 26.31 -1.89 -9.55
C PHE A 274 26.25 -1.94 -8.02
N TYR A 275 25.89 -3.10 -7.45
CA TYR A 275 25.70 -3.30 -6.00
C TYR A 275 26.60 -4.41 -5.42
N GLU A 276 27.71 -4.74 -6.08
CA GLU A 276 28.63 -5.80 -5.67
C GLU A 276 29.77 -5.23 -4.81
N PRO A 277 29.85 -5.52 -3.49
CA PRO A 277 30.87 -4.96 -2.60
C PRO A 277 32.29 -5.40 -2.93
N LYS A 278 32.46 -6.59 -3.56
CA LYS A 278 33.77 -7.18 -3.88
C LYS A 278 34.60 -6.37 -4.88
N VAL A 279 33.96 -5.50 -5.65
CA VAL A 279 34.60 -4.71 -6.71
C VAL A 279 34.71 -3.23 -6.33
N GLY A 280 34.56 -2.91 -5.04
CA GLY A 280 34.64 -1.52 -4.56
C GLY A 280 33.33 -0.73 -4.68
N ASN A 281 32.25 -1.33 -5.19
CA ASN A 281 30.92 -0.72 -5.20
C ASN A 281 30.20 -1.01 -3.89
N ASP A 282 29.31 -0.09 -3.50
CA ASP A 282 28.64 -0.16 -2.21
C ASP A 282 27.16 -0.56 -2.35
N SER A 283 26.78 -1.69 -1.74
CA SER A 283 25.40 -2.14 -1.68
C SER A 283 24.47 -1.15 -0.95
N THR A 284 25.03 -0.20 -0.18
CA THR A 284 24.28 0.85 0.49
C THR A 284 23.66 1.84 -0.50
N ILE A 285 24.22 2.00 -1.71
CA ILE A 285 23.66 2.82 -2.79
C ILE A 285 22.25 2.35 -3.15
N PHE A 286 22.01 1.02 -3.16
CA PHE A 286 20.67 0.48 -3.35
C PHE A 286 19.71 0.99 -2.27
N GLN A 287 20.13 0.96 -1.02
CA GLN A 287 19.30 1.43 0.09
C GLN A 287 19.00 2.91 -0.06
N TYR A 288 19.97 3.73 -0.43
CA TYR A 288 19.76 5.17 -0.67
C TYR A 288 18.64 5.43 -1.66
N LEU A 289 18.74 4.83 -2.82
CA LEU A 289 17.78 5.01 -3.91
C LEU A 289 16.42 4.42 -3.58
N PHE A 290 16.38 3.21 -3.00
CA PHE A 290 15.15 2.54 -2.61
C PHE A 290 14.37 3.32 -1.54
N TRP A 291 15.08 3.93 -0.59
CA TRP A 291 14.44 4.66 0.50
C TRP A 291 13.89 6.03 0.09
N ILE A 292 14.31 6.60 -1.04
CA ILE A 292 13.61 7.76 -1.66
C ILE A 292 12.14 7.38 -1.90
N PHE A 293 11.92 6.26 -2.55
CA PHE A 293 10.57 5.75 -2.78
C PHE A 293 9.88 5.39 -1.46
N ASN A 294 10.56 4.68 -0.58
CA ASN A 294 9.93 4.14 0.62
C ASN A 294 9.44 5.22 1.59
N TYR A 295 10.17 6.28 1.80
CA TYR A 295 9.71 7.41 2.61
C TYR A 295 8.60 8.20 1.90
N SER A 296 8.77 8.47 0.63
CA SER A 296 7.79 9.25 -0.13
C SER A 296 6.47 8.51 -0.36
N LYS A 297 6.46 7.17 -0.46
CA LYS A 297 5.22 6.38 -0.60
C LYS A 297 4.25 6.57 0.57
N ILE A 298 4.76 6.87 1.79
CA ILE A 298 3.91 7.16 2.96
C ILE A 298 2.97 8.32 2.62
N TYR A 299 3.50 9.34 1.97
CA TYR A 299 2.73 10.53 1.57
C TYR A 299 1.83 10.24 0.37
N VAL A 300 2.29 9.39 -0.57
CA VAL A 300 1.43 8.92 -1.68
C VAL A 300 0.15 8.26 -1.17
N LEU A 301 0.23 7.53 -0.05
CA LEU A 301 -0.92 6.85 0.56
C LEU A 301 -1.73 7.77 1.48
N MET A 302 -1.06 8.58 2.30
CA MET A 302 -1.71 9.38 3.32
C MET A 302 -2.35 10.67 2.79
N LEU A 303 -1.81 11.27 1.72
CA LEU A 303 -2.42 12.48 1.15
C LEU A 303 -3.83 12.22 0.62
N PRO A 304 -4.10 11.19 -0.23
CA PRO A 304 -5.47 10.85 -0.63
C PRO A 304 -6.36 10.52 0.57
N ALA A 305 -5.84 9.78 1.55
CA ALA A 305 -6.57 9.49 2.78
C ALA A 305 -7.00 10.78 3.51
N PHE A 306 -6.10 11.76 3.64
CA PHE A 306 -6.43 13.07 4.24
C PHE A 306 -7.49 13.82 3.44
N GLY A 307 -7.45 13.74 2.11
CA GLY A 307 -8.48 14.31 1.23
C GLY A 307 -9.85 13.68 1.48
N ILE A 308 -9.91 12.34 1.48
CA ILE A 308 -11.13 11.56 1.73
C ILE A 308 -11.73 11.88 3.10
N ILE A 309 -10.93 11.79 4.15
CA ILE A 309 -11.37 12.05 5.54
C ILE A 309 -11.89 13.47 5.69
N SER A 310 -11.23 14.43 5.06
CA SER A 310 -11.70 15.84 5.08
C SER A 310 -13.07 15.97 4.45
N GLU A 311 -13.28 15.43 3.24
CA GLU A 311 -14.57 15.47 2.54
C GLU A 311 -15.71 14.88 3.38
N ILE A 312 -15.44 13.74 4.04
CA ILE A 312 -16.45 13.02 4.82
C ILE A 312 -16.78 13.78 6.10
N ILE A 313 -15.77 14.21 6.87
CA ILE A 313 -15.98 14.95 8.11
C ILE A 313 -16.79 16.23 7.86
N PHE A 314 -16.46 17.01 6.81
CA PHE A 314 -17.20 18.23 6.51
C PHE A 314 -18.65 17.95 6.14
N LYS A 315 -18.89 16.91 5.35
CA LYS A 315 -20.26 16.54 4.99
C LYS A 315 -21.07 16.12 6.21
N PHE A 316 -20.52 15.29 7.09
CA PHE A 316 -21.26 14.78 8.24
C PHE A 316 -21.29 15.71 9.45
N SER A 317 -20.41 16.73 9.52
CA SER A 317 -20.49 17.80 10.52
C SER A 317 -21.45 18.91 10.14
N LYS A 318 -21.93 18.94 8.89
CA LYS A 318 -22.82 19.97 8.32
C LYS A 318 -22.29 21.39 8.49
N LYS A 319 -20.98 21.56 8.47
CA LYS A 319 -20.28 22.86 8.61
C LYS A 319 -19.33 23.09 7.47
N PRO A 320 -19.10 24.37 7.10
CA PRO A 320 -18.02 24.70 6.18
C PRO A 320 -16.67 24.31 6.78
N MET A 321 -15.74 23.99 5.90
CA MET A 321 -14.39 23.58 6.26
C MET A 321 -13.66 24.71 7.00
N PHE A 322 -13.22 24.42 8.22
CA PHE A 322 -12.38 25.33 8.96
C PHE A 322 -10.98 25.36 8.34
N GLY A 323 -10.54 26.55 7.90
CA GLY A 323 -9.18 26.74 7.41
C GLY A 323 -8.84 26.05 6.10
N LYS A 324 -9.74 26.03 5.09
CA LYS A 324 -9.54 25.33 3.80
C LYS A 324 -8.17 25.61 3.16
N ILE A 325 -7.74 26.87 3.10
CA ILE A 325 -6.45 27.24 2.52
C ILE A 325 -5.30 26.65 3.34
N GLY A 326 -5.36 26.78 4.66
CA GLY A 326 -4.38 26.15 5.56
C GLY A 326 -4.30 24.64 5.38
N MET A 327 -5.44 23.97 5.16
CA MET A 327 -5.49 22.53 4.87
C MET A 327 -4.84 22.16 3.53
N ILE A 328 -4.95 22.99 2.50
CA ILE A 328 -4.26 22.79 1.21
C ILE A 328 -2.76 22.99 1.39
N ILE A 329 -2.34 24.08 2.06
CA ILE A 329 -0.93 24.37 2.33
C ILE A 329 -0.29 23.22 3.13
N THR A 330 -0.98 22.69 4.16
CA THR A 330 -0.45 21.57 4.95
C THR A 330 -0.28 20.29 4.13
N ILE A 331 -1.13 20.02 3.13
CA ILE A 331 -0.94 18.90 2.21
C ILE A 331 0.36 19.07 1.40
N ALA A 332 0.61 20.26 0.88
CA ALA A 332 1.83 20.56 0.12
C ALA A 332 3.08 20.46 1.00
N ILE A 333 3.05 21.03 2.20
CA ILE A 333 4.15 20.95 3.16
C ILE A 333 4.47 19.48 3.52
N ILE A 334 3.44 18.66 3.79
CA ILE A 334 3.62 17.24 4.09
C ILE A 334 4.31 16.53 2.92
N ALA A 335 3.92 16.80 1.68
CA ALA A 335 4.56 16.20 0.51
C ALA A 335 6.06 16.56 0.41
N ILE A 336 6.44 17.82 0.71
CA ILE A 336 7.83 18.29 0.70
C ILE A 336 8.62 17.67 1.84
N ILE A 337 8.09 17.62 3.05
CA ILE A 337 8.75 17.03 4.23
C ILE A 337 9.09 15.56 4.00
N GLY A 338 8.31 14.85 3.17
CA GLY A 338 8.58 13.48 2.79
C GLY A 338 9.97 13.28 2.17
N PHE A 339 10.40 14.19 1.33
CA PHE A 339 11.76 14.15 0.76
C PHE A 339 12.83 14.50 1.80
N ILE A 340 12.54 15.42 2.71
CA ILE A 340 13.48 15.80 3.79
C ILE A 340 13.66 14.62 4.77
N ALA A 341 12.62 13.87 5.07
CA ALA A 341 12.69 12.69 5.93
C ALA A 341 13.58 11.58 5.34
N TRP A 342 13.62 11.44 4.00
CA TRP A 342 14.56 10.56 3.33
C TRP A 342 16.02 11.00 3.55
N ILE A 343 16.33 12.27 3.40
CA ILE A 343 17.68 12.81 3.62
C ILE A 343 18.16 12.48 5.04
N ARG A 344 17.29 12.62 6.04
CA ARG A 344 17.60 12.21 7.42
C ARG A 344 18.03 10.75 7.51
N TYR A 345 17.30 9.84 6.89
CA TYR A 345 17.59 8.41 6.92
C TYR A 345 18.99 8.13 6.36
N MET A 346 19.31 8.78 5.24
CA MET A 346 20.62 8.67 4.60
C MET A 346 21.77 9.00 5.56
N TYR A 347 21.66 10.12 6.24
CA TYR A 347 22.73 10.61 7.12
C TYR A 347 22.82 9.85 8.44
N THR A 348 21.73 9.29 8.97
CA THR A 348 21.76 8.62 10.27
C THR A 348 22.21 7.17 10.22
N ILE A 349 21.90 6.46 9.14
CA ILE A 349 22.13 5.00 9.06
C ILE A 349 23.40 4.67 8.30
N VAL A 350 23.75 5.48 7.32
CA VAL A 350 24.74 5.09 6.31
C VAL A 350 26.07 5.82 6.43
N ILE A 351 26.07 7.12 6.69
CA ILE A 351 27.31 7.92 6.61
C ILE A 351 28.02 8.04 7.96
N GLY A 352 27.40 7.62 9.06
CA GLY A 352 28.02 7.72 10.39
C GLY A 352 28.41 9.13 10.79
N LEU A 353 27.68 10.16 10.31
CA LEU A 353 28.01 11.55 10.54
C LEU A 353 28.08 11.92 12.01
N SER A 354 28.88 12.93 12.31
CA SER A 354 28.95 13.59 13.61
C SER A 354 27.54 14.03 14.09
N VAL A 355 27.37 14.09 15.40
CA VAL A 355 26.08 14.37 16.07
C VAL A 355 25.43 15.70 15.64
N LYS A 356 26.22 16.67 15.15
CA LYS A 356 25.73 18.01 14.80
C LYS A 356 24.73 18.03 13.63
N PRO A 357 25.01 17.50 12.41
CA PRO A 357 24.04 17.50 11.31
C PRO A 357 22.82 16.64 11.60
N ILE A 358 22.94 15.57 12.37
CA ILE A 358 21.82 14.69 12.76
C ILE A 358 20.73 15.50 13.48
N LYS A 359 21.07 16.45 14.37
CA LYS A 359 20.10 17.26 15.09
C LYS A 359 19.20 18.11 14.17
N TYR A 360 19.73 18.67 13.09
CA TYR A 360 18.95 19.44 12.12
C TYR A 360 17.94 18.57 11.37
N PHE A 361 18.35 17.36 10.97
CA PHE A 361 17.46 16.44 10.28
C PHE A 361 16.38 15.84 11.19
N ILE A 362 16.66 15.69 12.48
CA ILE A 362 15.67 15.33 13.48
C ILE A 362 14.63 16.43 13.59
N ALA A 363 15.07 17.67 13.76
CA ALA A 363 14.17 18.81 13.85
C ALA A 363 13.28 18.93 12.61
N ALA A 364 13.84 18.73 11.40
CA ALA A 364 13.09 18.73 10.15
C ALA A 364 12.05 17.59 10.08
N ALA A 365 12.40 16.36 10.52
CA ALA A 365 11.46 15.25 10.57
C ALA A 365 10.35 15.47 11.62
N MET A 366 10.67 16.06 12.76
CA MET A 366 9.70 16.44 13.79
C MET A 366 8.79 17.59 13.29
N ALA A 367 9.26 18.46 12.41
CA ALA A 367 8.44 19.50 11.82
C ALA A 367 7.20 18.97 11.05
N ALA A 368 7.20 17.70 10.62
CA ALA A 368 6.03 17.05 10.02
C ALA A 368 4.83 16.94 10.98
N ILE A 369 5.07 17.00 12.29
CA ILE A 369 4.02 16.95 13.31
C ILE A 369 3.08 18.16 13.21
N PHE A 370 3.62 19.34 12.92
CA PHE A 370 2.83 20.58 12.85
C PHE A 370 1.75 20.53 11.75
N PRO A 371 2.04 20.25 10.48
CA PRO A 371 1.02 20.20 9.45
C PRO A 371 0.02 19.05 9.66
N ILE A 372 0.45 17.91 10.22
CA ILE A 372 -0.47 16.82 10.58
C ILE A 372 -1.35 17.24 11.76
N GLY A 373 -0.77 17.89 12.78
CA GLY A 373 -1.51 18.43 13.93
C GLY A 373 -2.57 19.46 13.50
N ILE A 374 -2.26 20.39 12.59
CA ILE A 374 -3.22 21.34 12.03
C ILE A 374 -4.42 20.61 11.39
N LYS A 375 -4.16 19.50 10.66
CA LYS A 375 -5.24 18.70 10.06
C LYS A 375 -6.12 18.06 11.12
N VAL A 376 -5.51 17.40 12.09
CA VAL A 376 -6.24 16.76 13.20
C VAL A 376 -7.07 17.79 13.96
N CYS A 377 -6.48 18.94 14.31
CA CYS A 377 -7.21 20.02 14.96
C CYS A 377 -8.39 20.55 14.11
N SER A 378 -8.20 20.71 12.80
CA SER A 378 -9.28 21.14 11.90
C SER A 378 -10.43 20.12 11.86
N TRP A 379 -10.13 18.82 11.78
CA TRP A 379 -11.14 17.75 11.81
C TRP A 379 -11.88 17.68 13.13
N LEU A 380 -11.16 17.76 14.26
CA LEU A 380 -11.74 17.76 15.60
C LEU A 380 -12.60 19.02 15.84
N TRP A 381 -12.13 20.19 15.41
CA TRP A 381 -12.89 21.44 15.50
C TRP A 381 -14.23 21.37 14.74
N ASN A 382 -14.19 20.85 13.52
CA ASN A 382 -15.42 20.68 12.74
C ASN A 382 -16.36 19.65 13.38
N SER A 383 -15.81 18.60 13.96
CA SER A 383 -16.59 17.59 14.67
C SER A 383 -17.19 18.17 15.95
N TRP A 384 -16.41 18.88 16.78
CA TRP A 384 -16.84 19.40 18.08
C TRP A 384 -18.01 20.41 17.98
N ARG A 385 -17.95 21.33 17.03
CA ARG A 385 -18.97 22.36 16.85
C ARG A 385 -20.06 22.01 15.84
N GLY A 386 -20.02 20.82 15.23
CA GLY A 386 -20.95 20.34 14.20
C GLY A 386 -22.16 19.61 14.77
N LYS A 387 -23.26 19.60 14.01
CA LYS A 387 -24.35 18.63 14.22
C LYS A 387 -23.93 17.29 13.59
N ILE A 388 -23.08 16.55 14.31
CA ILE A 388 -22.48 15.30 13.79
C ILE A 388 -23.59 14.28 13.53
N SER A 389 -23.57 13.69 12.35
CA SER A 389 -24.33 12.50 12.03
C SER A 389 -23.39 11.28 12.07
N LEU A 390 -23.54 10.45 13.12
CA LEU A 390 -22.72 9.24 13.33
C LEU A 390 -23.15 8.10 12.40
N LYS A 391 -23.01 8.32 11.09
CA LYS A 391 -23.16 7.31 10.06
C LYS A 391 -21.87 6.54 9.86
N SER A 392 -21.93 5.36 9.26
CA SER A 392 -20.76 4.48 9.08
C SER A 392 -19.53 5.16 8.48
N PRO A 393 -19.61 6.00 7.42
CA PRO A 393 -18.42 6.70 6.92
C PRO A 393 -17.77 7.61 7.96
N MET A 394 -18.57 8.27 8.79
CA MET A 394 -18.06 9.14 9.85
C MET A 394 -17.37 8.34 10.97
N ILE A 395 -17.93 7.19 11.36
CA ILE A 395 -17.33 6.32 12.38
C ILE A 395 -15.97 5.80 11.91
N TRP A 396 -15.85 5.37 10.64
CA TRP A 396 -14.57 5.00 10.05
C TRP A 396 -13.58 6.17 10.02
N SER A 397 -14.06 7.39 9.75
CA SER A 397 -13.22 8.60 9.78
C SER A 397 -12.72 8.93 11.20
N LEU A 398 -13.55 8.77 12.21
CA LEU A 398 -13.13 8.93 13.61
C LEU A 398 -12.09 7.88 14.02
N GLY A 399 -12.30 6.61 13.62
CA GLY A 399 -11.32 5.55 13.80
C GLY A 399 -9.98 5.87 13.14
N PHE A 400 -9.99 6.41 11.91
CA PHE A 400 -8.79 6.91 11.23
C PHE A 400 -8.02 7.95 12.08
N ILE A 401 -8.73 8.95 12.63
CA ILE A 401 -8.10 10.01 13.44
C ILE A 401 -7.43 9.42 14.67
N ILE A 402 -8.11 8.51 15.38
CA ILE A 402 -7.55 7.86 16.58
C ILE A 402 -6.28 7.08 16.24
N LEU A 403 -6.33 6.27 15.19
CA LEU A 403 -5.18 5.47 14.74
C LEU A 403 -4.01 6.37 14.29
N LEU A 404 -4.30 7.45 13.57
CA LEU A 404 -3.29 8.41 13.13
C LEU A 404 -2.62 9.12 14.33
N ILE A 405 -3.38 9.50 15.35
CA ILE A 405 -2.84 10.11 16.57
C ILE A 405 -1.95 9.12 17.32
N THR A 406 -2.43 7.89 17.54
CA THR A 406 -1.66 6.83 18.22
C THR A 406 -0.35 6.55 17.47
N GLY A 407 -0.41 6.37 16.16
CA GLY A 407 0.77 6.19 15.32
C GLY A 407 1.69 7.41 15.30
N GLY A 408 1.12 8.62 15.32
CA GLY A 408 1.88 9.88 15.36
C GLY A 408 2.70 10.03 16.64
N VAL A 409 2.09 9.76 17.80
CA VAL A 409 2.78 9.82 19.10
C VAL A 409 3.97 8.85 19.14
N THR A 410 3.79 7.61 18.69
CA THR A 410 4.89 6.64 18.62
C THR A 410 5.94 7.02 17.57
N GLY A 411 5.55 7.73 16.52
CA GLY A 411 6.46 8.31 15.54
C GLY A 411 7.38 9.39 16.11
N ILE A 412 6.89 10.20 17.04
CA ILE A 412 7.71 11.19 17.76
C ILE A 412 8.83 10.49 18.55
N GLN A 413 8.51 9.38 19.22
CA GLN A 413 9.50 8.60 19.97
C GLN A 413 10.58 8.02 19.02
N LEU A 414 10.20 7.50 17.87
CA LEU A 414 11.13 6.99 16.85
C LEU A 414 11.89 8.11 16.14
N ALA A 415 11.33 9.31 16.05
CA ALA A 415 12.00 10.46 15.44
C ALA A 415 13.11 11.00 16.34
N ASN A 416 12.99 10.88 17.64
CA ASN A 416 13.99 11.35 18.59
C ASN A 416 15.19 10.39 18.57
N VAL A 417 16.38 10.87 18.19
CA VAL A 417 17.62 10.06 18.14
C VAL A 417 18.20 9.88 19.55
N SER A 418 17.43 9.23 20.38
CA SER A 418 17.92 8.73 21.65
C SER A 418 18.47 7.30 21.48
N LEU A 419 19.21 6.81 22.48
CA LEU A 419 19.58 5.39 22.58
C LEU A 419 18.35 4.48 22.41
N LEU A 420 17.20 4.93 22.93
CA LEU A 420 15.93 4.23 22.85
C LEU A 420 15.48 4.04 21.39
N SER A 421 15.56 5.05 20.54
CA SER A 421 15.12 4.91 19.13
C SER A 421 16.01 3.93 18.35
N ARG A 422 17.30 3.86 18.66
CA ARG A 422 18.22 2.87 18.07
C ARG A 422 17.91 1.46 18.55
N ALA A 423 17.60 1.28 19.82
CA ALA A 423 17.22 -0.01 20.41
C ALA A 423 15.88 -0.53 19.88
N LEU A 424 14.93 0.36 19.55
CA LEU A 424 13.63 0.00 18.99
C LEU A 424 13.66 -0.28 17.49
N TYR A 425 14.74 0.10 16.78
CA TYR A 425 14.88 -0.16 15.36
C TYR A 425 14.96 -1.67 15.11
N ASP A 426 14.31 -2.14 14.03
CA ASP A 426 14.18 -3.56 13.69
C ASP A 426 13.48 -4.47 14.73
N THR A 427 12.75 -3.88 15.68
CA THR A 427 11.86 -4.59 16.61
C THR A 427 10.40 -4.55 16.16
N TYR A 428 9.53 -5.27 16.89
CA TYR A 428 8.07 -5.21 16.68
C TYR A 428 7.45 -3.84 16.99
N TYR A 429 8.17 -2.95 17.67
CA TYR A 429 7.75 -1.56 17.86
C TYR A 429 7.55 -0.84 16.52
N ILE A 430 8.50 -1.00 15.60
CA ILE A 430 8.40 -0.43 14.24
C ILE A 430 7.22 -1.04 13.47
N VAL A 431 6.98 -2.35 13.65
CA VAL A 431 5.85 -3.03 13.00
C VAL A 431 4.52 -2.43 13.48
N ALA A 432 4.35 -2.27 14.78
CA ALA A 432 3.17 -1.62 15.34
C ALA A 432 3.02 -0.17 14.85
N HIS A 433 4.11 0.61 14.91
CA HIS A 433 4.11 2.01 14.50
C HIS A 433 3.62 2.20 13.06
N PHE A 434 4.21 1.51 12.08
CA PHE A 434 3.79 1.75 10.68
C PHE A 434 2.40 1.17 10.37
N HIS A 435 1.95 0.15 11.10
CA HIS A 435 0.57 -0.31 10.97
C HIS A 435 -0.43 0.71 11.49
N TYR A 436 -0.20 1.31 12.66
CA TYR A 436 -1.07 2.36 13.18
C TYR A 436 -1.04 3.63 12.32
N SER A 437 0.15 4.12 12.01
CA SER A 437 0.33 5.43 11.35
C SER A 437 0.02 5.40 9.86
N LEU A 438 0.18 4.25 9.19
CA LEU A 438 0.08 4.15 7.73
C LEU A 438 -0.92 3.06 7.29
N ALA A 439 -0.62 1.78 7.54
CA ALA A 439 -1.32 0.70 6.86
C ALA A 439 -2.80 0.62 7.25
N ILE A 440 -3.10 0.58 8.56
CA ILE A 440 -4.48 0.47 9.04
C ILE A 440 -5.18 1.83 9.02
N ALA A 441 -4.47 2.93 9.28
CA ALA A 441 -5.03 4.26 9.09
C ALA A 441 -5.51 4.43 7.63
N ALA A 442 -4.67 4.09 6.64
CA ALA A 442 -5.07 4.11 5.24
C ALA A 442 -6.26 3.19 4.96
N LEU A 443 -6.30 1.98 5.56
CA LEU A 443 -7.46 1.08 5.44
C LEU A 443 -8.73 1.73 5.98
N PHE A 444 -8.69 2.41 7.14
CA PHE A 444 -9.85 3.11 7.69
C PHE A 444 -10.32 4.25 6.79
N ALA A 445 -9.41 5.00 6.19
CA ALA A 445 -9.76 6.02 5.19
C ALA A 445 -10.38 5.39 3.93
N ALA A 446 -9.85 4.27 3.46
CA ALA A 446 -10.38 3.55 2.32
C ALA A 446 -11.78 2.98 2.60
N MET A 447 -12.03 2.43 3.79
CA MET A 447 -13.35 1.94 4.20
C MET A 447 -14.34 3.09 4.40
N SER A 448 -13.88 4.23 4.93
CA SER A 448 -14.69 5.45 4.98
C SER A 448 -15.12 5.88 3.58
N ALA A 449 -14.20 5.89 2.61
CA ALA A 449 -14.49 6.15 1.20
C ALA A 449 -15.43 5.11 0.59
N TRP A 450 -15.18 3.82 0.85
CA TRP A 450 -16.01 2.73 0.36
C TRP A 450 -17.48 2.90 0.77
N TYR A 451 -17.75 3.12 2.03
CA TYR A 451 -19.11 3.31 2.53
C TYR A 451 -19.72 4.65 2.11
N PHE A 452 -18.90 5.70 2.00
CA PHE A 452 -19.39 7.01 1.56
C PHE A 452 -19.82 7.01 0.09
N TRP A 453 -19.01 6.42 -0.80
CA TRP A 453 -19.28 6.32 -2.24
C TRP A 453 -19.84 4.94 -2.67
N PHE A 454 -20.30 4.12 -1.73
CA PHE A 454 -20.86 2.80 -2.00
C PHE A 454 -21.94 2.82 -3.08
N HIS A 455 -22.83 3.81 -3.04
CA HIS A 455 -23.87 4.03 -4.04
C HIS A 455 -23.32 4.28 -5.45
N LYS A 456 -22.18 4.98 -5.58
CA LYS A 456 -21.52 5.22 -6.88
C LYS A 456 -20.81 3.97 -7.40
N ILE A 457 -20.28 3.16 -6.49
CA ILE A 457 -19.55 1.92 -6.83
C ILE A 457 -20.54 0.83 -7.21
N THR A 458 -21.59 0.60 -6.40
CA THR A 458 -22.50 -0.55 -6.50
C THR A 458 -23.87 -0.21 -7.08
N GLY A 459 -24.28 1.06 -7.07
CA GLY A 459 -25.65 1.49 -7.39
C GLY A 459 -26.66 1.22 -6.28
N ARG A 460 -26.22 0.77 -5.10
CA ARG A 460 -27.07 0.30 -3.99
C ARG A 460 -26.75 1.01 -2.69
N THR A 461 -27.61 0.77 -1.67
CA THR A 461 -27.36 1.13 -0.28
C THR A 461 -27.11 -0.12 0.55
N TYR A 462 -26.58 0.06 1.74
CA TYR A 462 -26.23 -1.01 2.68
C TYR A 462 -27.01 -0.90 4.00
N ASN A 463 -26.88 -1.91 4.85
CA ASN A 463 -27.42 -1.89 6.21
C ASN A 463 -26.47 -1.11 7.12
N GLU A 464 -26.91 0.06 7.57
CA GLU A 464 -26.13 0.98 8.40
C GLU A 464 -25.63 0.33 9.70
N LYS A 465 -26.48 -0.44 10.39
CA LYS A 465 -26.10 -1.11 11.65
C LYS A 465 -24.96 -2.10 11.45
N LEU A 466 -25.00 -2.89 10.38
CA LEU A 466 -23.93 -3.84 10.05
C LEU A 466 -22.62 -3.14 9.70
N CYS A 467 -22.71 -2.00 9.00
CA CYS A 467 -21.52 -1.22 8.65
C CYS A 467 -20.86 -0.54 9.86
N ILE A 468 -21.66 -0.10 10.83
CA ILE A 468 -21.16 0.40 12.11
C ILE A 468 -20.51 -0.74 12.90
N LEU A 469 -21.17 -1.91 12.98
CA LEU A 469 -20.60 -3.09 13.63
C LEU A 469 -19.27 -3.51 12.99
N HIS A 470 -19.17 -3.46 11.65
CA HIS A 470 -17.93 -3.73 10.93
C HIS A 470 -16.80 -2.77 11.34
N ALA A 471 -17.10 -1.47 11.45
CA ALA A 471 -16.11 -0.49 11.90
C ALA A 471 -15.60 -0.78 13.32
N ILE A 472 -16.53 -1.10 14.23
CA ILE A 472 -16.20 -1.40 15.63
C ILE A 472 -15.36 -2.67 15.74
N ILE A 473 -15.77 -3.76 15.08
CA ILE A 473 -15.00 -5.02 15.09
C ILE A 473 -13.60 -4.81 14.50
N THR A 474 -13.49 -4.09 13.38
CA THR A 474 -12.19 -3.81 12.77
C THR A 474 -11.30 -2.97 13.70
N PHE A 475 -11.85 -1.97 14.37
CA PHE A 475 -11.10 -1.14 15.30
C PHE A 475 -10.61 -1.94 16.50
N ILE A 476 -11.44 -2.78 17.09
CA ILE A 476 -11.07 -3.67 18.20
C ILE A 476 -10.01 -4.67 17.76
N ALA A 477 -10.22 -5.34 16.63
CA ALA A 477 -9.27 -6.29 16.05
C ALA A 477 -7.88 -5.65 15.83
N THR A 478 -7.85 -4.43 15.29
CA THR A 478 -6.62 -3.68 15.07
C THR A 478 -5.87 -3.43 16.38
N ASN A 479 -6.56 -2.94 17.40
CA ASN A 479 -5.93 -2.61 18.69
C ASN A 479 -5.43 -3.89 19.40
N ILE A 480 -6.20 -4.98 19.41
CA ILE A 480 -5.77 -6.26 19.99
C ILE A 480 -4.58 -6.84 19.20
N THR A 481 -4.48 -6.61 17.89
CA THR A 481 -3.35 -7.09 17.08
C THR A 481 -2.09 -6.29 17.31
N PHE A 482 -2.15 -4.96 17.23
CA PHE A 482 -0.94 -4.14 17.11
C PHE A 482 -0.50 -3.48 18.43
N MET A 483 -1.39 -3.25 19.40
CA MET A 483 -0.97 -2.70 20.69
C MET A 483 0.00 -3.62 21.45
N PRO A 484 -0.23 -4.96 21.52
CA PRO A 484 0.75 -5.88 22.10
C PRO A 484 2.11 -5.86 21.39
N GLN A 485 2.15 -5.55 20.08
CA GLN A 485 3.41 -5.49 19.34
C GLN A 485 4.27 -4.29 19.73
N TYR A 486 3.70 -3.19 20.23
CA TYR A 486 4.49 -2.13 20.88
C TYR A 486 5.20 -2.64 22.11
N LEU A 487 4.51 -3.41 22.95
CA LEU A 487 5.08 -3.99 24.17
C LEU A 487 6.17 -5.02 23.85
N LEU A 488 5.93 -5.89 22.84
CA LEU A 488 6.96 -6.81 22.34
C LEU A 488 8.20 -6.08 21.84
N GLY A 489 8.01 -4.97 21.14
CA GLY A 489 9.13 -4.15 20.65
C GLY A 489 9.89 -3.43 21.77
N LEU A 490 9.18 -2.91 22.79
CA LEU A 490 9.80 -2.30 23.97
C LEU A 490 10.64 -3.30 24.77
N THR A 491 10.26 -4.57 24.78
CA THR A 491 11.04 -5.66 25.41
C THR A 491 12.11 -6.24 24.48
N GLY A 492 12.28 -5.67 23.27
CA GLY A 492 13.38 -6.01 22.36
C GLY A 492 13.09 -7.17 21.39
N MET A 493 11.84 -7.63 21.24
CA MET A 493 11.53 -8.68 20.28
C MET A 493 11.86 -8.24 18.85
N PRO A 494 12.79 -8.94 18.13
CA PRO A 494 13.16 -8.57 16.77
C PRO A 494 12.04 -8.93 15.78
N ARG A 495 11.90 -8.13 14.70
CA ARG A 495 10.95 -8.42 13.62
C ARG A 495 11.54 -9.42 12.61
N ARG A 496 10.67 -10.06 11.81
CA ARG A 496 11.01 -10.96 10.69
C ARG A 496 11.57 -12.33 11.08
N TYR A 497 11.50 -12.72 12.35
CA TYR A 497 11.87 -14.05 12.80
C TYR A 497 10.63 -14.94 12.89
N ILE A 498 10.78 -16.21 12.50
CA ILE A 498 9.72 -17.22 12.54
C ILE A 498 9.42 -17.70 13.95
N ASP A 499 10.39 -17.59 14.84
CA ASP A 499 10.33 -18.09 16.21
C ASP A 499 10.80 -17.03 17.21
N TYR A 500 10.47 -17.20 18.49
CA TYR A 500 10.78 -16.28 19.57
C TYR A 500 10.92 -16.99 20.91
N ILE A 501 11.60 -16.34 21.86
CA ILE A 501 11.82 -16.88 23.21
C ILE A 501 10.54 -16.81 24.05
N LYS A 502 10.38 -17.76 24.97
CA LYS A 502 9.18 -17.94 25.83
C LYS A 502 8.64 -16.66 26.50
N PRO A 503 9.45 -15.70 26.99
CA PRO A 503 8.94 -14.46 27.57
C PRO A 503 8.03 -13.61 26.65
N TYR A 504 8.15 -13.72 25.34
CA TYR A 504 7.31 -12.97 24.38
C TYR A 504 5.96 -13.65 24.09
N HIS A 505 5.71 -14.85 24.65
CA HIS A 505 4.55 -15.66 24.28
C HIS A 505 3.21 -14.96 24.54
N GLY A 506 2.98 -14.43 25.73
CA GLY A 506 1.68 -13.85 26.10
C GLY A 506 1.21 -12.74 25.16
N TRP A 507 2.10 -11.79 24.86
CA TRP A 507 1.76 -10.68 23.95
C TRP A 507 1.59 -11.15 22.49
N ASN A 508 2.37 -12.14 22.03
CA ASN A 508 2.18 -12.74 20.71
C ASN A 508 0.84 -13.46 20.60
N GLN A 509 0.43 -14.16 21.65
CA GLN A 509 -0.87 -14.84 21.70
C GLN A 509 -2.03 -13.85 21.59
N ILE A 510 -2.03 -12.78 22.37
CA ILE A 510 -3.04 -11.72 22.32
C ILE A 510 -3.07 -11.09 20.91
N SER A 511 -1.90 -10.75 20.34
CA SER A 511 -1.79 -10.20 19.00
C SER A 511 -2.39 -11.13 17.93
N SER A 512 -2.22 -12.45 18.08
CA SER A 512 -2.80 -13.44 17.17
C SER A 512 -4.32 -13.52 17.28
N TYR A 513 -4.89 -13.45 18.49
CA TYR A 513 -6.34 -13.38 18.68
C TYR A 513 -6.94 -12.15 17.98
N GLY A 514 -6.26 -10.99 18.05
CA GLY A 514 -6.68 -9.81 17.32
C GLY A 514 -6.74 -10.04 15.80
N SER A 515 -5.74 -10.73 15.24
CA SER A 515 -5.72 -11.06 13.82
C SER A 515 -6.85 -12.02 13.41
N TYR A 516 -7.21 -12.97 14.27
CA TYR A 516 -8.35 -13.87 14.02
C TYR A 516 -9.68 -13.11 14.07
N LEU A 517 -9.83 -12.14 14.97
CA LEU A 517 -10.99 -11.24 14.96
C LEU A 517 -11.04 -10.41 13.65
N GLY A 518 -9.87 -10.10 13.06
CA GLY A 518 -9.78 -9.48 11.74
C GLY A 518 -10.40 -10.33 10.64
N ILE A 519 -10.34 -11.67 10.71
CA ILE A 519 -11.02 -12.57 9.77
C ILE A 519 -12.53 -12.37 9.84
N VAL A 520 -13.07 -12.26 11.05
CA VAL A 520 -14.52 -12.01 11.26
C VAL A 520 -14.92 -10.67 10.63
N SER A 521 -14.06 -9.64 10.76
CA SER A 521 -14.28 -8.34 10.11
C SER A 521 -14.36 -8.47 8.58
N ILE A 522 -13.42 -9.19 7.96
CA ILE A 522 -13.40 -9.43 6.51
C ILE A 522 -14.67 -10.21 6.08
N ALA A 523 -15.07 -11.23 6.82
CA ALA A 523 -16.28 -12.00 6.54
C ALA A 523 -17.55 -11.11 6.61
N LEU A 524 -17.62 -10.23 7.61
CA LEU A 524 -18.73 -9.28 7.76
C LEU A 524 -18.75 -8.26 6.60
N PHE A 525 -17.61 -7.81 6.12
CA PHE A 525 -17.52 -6.95 4.93
C PHE A 525 -18.17 -7.58 3.70
N PHE A 526 -17.84 -8.85 3.42
CA PHE A 526 -18.48 -9.58 2.30
C PHE A 526 -19.95 -9.83 2.53
N TYR A 527 -20.34 -10.17 3.74
CA TYR A 527 -21.75 -10.34 4.10
C TYR A 527 -22.56 -9.07 3.81
N ILE A 528 -22.05 -7.90 4.16
CA ILE A 528 -22.69 -6.60 3.89
C ILE A 528 -22.90 -6.39 2.38
N ILE A 529 -21.89 -6.71 1.55
CA ILE A 529 -21.98 -6.58 0.09
C ILE A 529 -23.04 -7.54 -0.47
N ILE A 530 -23.02 -8.79 -0.03
CA ILE A 530 -23.97 -9.83 -0.47
C ILE A 530 -25.38 -9.47 -0.03
N GLU A 531 -25.58 -9.04 1.22
CA GLU A 531 -26.90 -8.62 1.76
C GLU A 531 -27.46 -7.44 0.99
N SER A 532 -26.62 -6.43 0.69
CA SER A 532 -27.01 -5.28 -0.12
C SER A 532 -27.44 -5.69 -1.54
N LYS A 533 -26.75 -6.66 -2.14
CA LYS A 533 -27.08 -7.21 -3.46
C LYS A 533 -28.38 -8.02 -3.41
N TYR A 534 -28.53 -8.91 -2.43
CA TYR A 534 -29.67 -9.81 -2.31
C TYR A 534 -30.97 -9.04 -2.02
N LYS A 535 -30.95 -8.11 -1.08
CA LYS A 535 -32.11 -7.26 -0.75
C LYS A 535 -32.41 -6.18 -1.79
N ASN A 536 -31.61 -6.09 -2.84
CA ASN A 536 -31.77 -5.17 -3.98
C ASN A 536 -32.11 -3.71 -3.58
N ARG A 537 -31.45 -3.19 -2.54
CA ARG A 537 -31.67 -1.84 -2.03
C ARG A 537 -31.10 -0.81 -2.99
N LEU A 538 -31.89 -0.37 -3.96
CA LEU A 538 -31.49 0.67 -4.91
C LEU A 538 -31.17 1.97 -4.17
N SER A 539 -30.12 2.64 -4.61
CA SER A 539 -29.72 3.90 -4.00
C SER A 539 -30.48 5.08 -4.60
N PRO A 540 -30.97 6.02 -3.77
CA PRO A 540 -31.37 7.33 -4.27
C PRO A 540 -30.16 8.08 -4.83
N ARG A 541 -30.40 9.11 -5.66
CA ARG A 541 -29.31 9.94 -6.26
C ARG A 541 -28.41 10.59 -5.21
N ASP A 542 -28.98 11.04 -4.11
CA ASP A 542 -28.24 11.57 -2.94
C ASP A 542 -28.68 10.81 -1.68
N PRO A 543 -28.01 9.71 -1.32
CA PRO A 543 -28.35 8.90 -0.15
C PRO A 543 -28.14 9.63 1.18
N TRP A 544 -27.32 10.66 1.18
CA TRP A 544 -26.96 11.40 2.39
C TRP A 544 -27.87 12.59 2.66
N LYS A 545 -28.73 12.99 1.69
CA LYS A 545 -29.64 14.17 1.76
C LYS A 545 -28.93 15.43 2.27
N ILE A 546 -27.67 15.57 1.92
CA ILE A 546 -26.87 16.71 2.32
C ILE A 546 -26.92 17.70 1.16
N CYS A 547 -28.00 18.48 1.06
CA CYS A 547 -27.99 19.72 0.31
C CYS A 547 -26.91 20.64 0.93
N LEU A 548 -25.70 20.58 0.42
CA LEU A 548 -24.82 21.72 0.53
C LEU A 548 -25.45 22.79 -0.38
N SER A 549 -26.20 23.70 0.21
CA SER A 549 -26.41 25.00 -0.40
C SER A 549 -25.00 25.62 -0.54
N ILE A 550 -24.35 25.32 -1.66
CA ILE A 550 -23.21 26.09 -2.13
C ILE A 550 -23.79 27.45 -2.53
N LYS A 551 -23.84 28.36 -1.58
CA LYS A 551 -23.89 29.79 -1.83
C LYS A 551 -22.48 30.35 -1.75
#